data_df8fb7f494312e41352a5c0dad48f362
#
_entry.id   df8fb7f494312e41352a5c0dad48f362
#
_cell.length_a   1.000
_cell.length_b   1.000
_cell.length_c   1.000
_cell.angle_alpha   90.00
_cell.angle_beta   90.00
_cell.angle_gamma   90.00
#
_symmetry.space_group_name_H-M   'P 1'
#
loop_
_entity.id
_entity.type
_entity.pdbx_description
1 polymer ?
#
loop_
_entity_poly.entity_id
_entity_poly.type
_entity_poly.pdbx_seq_one_letter_code
_entity_poly.pdbx_strand_id
1 'polypeptide(L)'
;MVVAMFALLAGGCGNSQRTLEFRGICVDDAQGEHGLYNPGRGFRLETAVDVLHEKDSPTKELDELSAKYMSDSVSLAQSYFYLTYLIGEKLFEENFRTMQAYFDELQNQGKKAVLRFAYERDFMGRSPIGPTSEQILNHLDQLKPFLEKNKDLILVVQAGMIGAWGEWHSSV
;
A
#
# COMPACT_ATOMS: atom_id res chain seq x y z
N MET A 1 30.11 -1.65 -32.83
CA MET A 1 29.26 -2.25 -33.89
C MET A 1 27.80 -1.92 -33.49
N VAL A 2 27.21 -0.91 -34.14
CA VAL A 2 25.86 -0.41 -33.81
C VAL A 2 24.89 -1.18 -34.69
N VAL A 3 23.99 -1.94 -34.08
CA VAL A 3 22.86 -2.58 -34.79
C VAL A 3 21.68 -1.63 -34.72
N ALA A 4 21.38 -0.96 -35.81
CA ALA A 4 20.16 -0.18 -35.98
C ALA A 4 19.06 -1.14 -36.46
N MET A 5 17.99 -1.26 -35.64
CA MET A 5 16.79 -2.01 -36.00
C MET A 5 15.73 -1.05 -36.54
N PHE A 6 15.46 -1.13 -37.84
CA PHE A 6 14.38 -0.38 -38.50
C PHE A 6 13.04 -1.05 -38.19
N ALA A 7 12.11 -0.31 -37.62
CA ALA A 7 10.72 -0.70 -37.47
C ALA A 7 9.88 -0.05 -38.60
N LEU A 8 9.18 -0.89 -39.35
CA LEU A 8 8.26 -0.50 -40.41
C LEU A 8 6.99 0.15 -39.80
N LEU A 9 6.64 1.31 -40.32
CA LEU A 9 5.39 2.02 -40.04
C LEU A 9 4.23 1.37 -40.81
N ALA A 10 3.29 0.77 -40.06
CA ALA A 10 1.94 0.53 -40.54
C ALA A 10 1.04 1.59 -39.89
N GLY A 11 0.42 2.43 -40.69
CA GLY A 11 -0.46 3.52 -40.22
C GLY A 11 -1.77 2.96 -39.66
N GLY A 12 -2.11 3.38 -38.47
CA GLY A 12 -3.40 3.15 -37.81
C GLY A 12 -3.55 4.15 -36.65
N CYS A 13 -4.68 4.81 -36.58
CA CYS A 13 -5.22 5.80 -35.66
C CYS A 13 -4.42 6.13 -34.38
N GLY A 14 -4.20 7.42 -34.21
CA GLY A 14 -3.37 8.02 -33.17
C GLY A 14 -3.63 7.61 -31.75
N ASN A 15 -2.82 6.67 -31.28
CA ASN A 15 -2.46 6.53 -29.88
C ASN A 15 -1.01 7.00 -29.76
N SER A 16 -0.77 8.12 -29.10
CA SER A 16 0.59 8.50 -28.77
C SER A 16 1.14 7.46 -27.76
N GLN A 17 1.87 6.49 -28.28
CA GLN A 17 2.64 5.61 -27.41
C GLN A 17 3.69 6.46 -26.69
N ARG A 18 3.51 6.65 -25.38
CA ARG A 18 4.58 7.18 -24.55
C ARG A 18 5.66 6.11 -24.45
N THR A 19 6.77 6.36 -25.13
CA THR A 19 7.98 5.57 -24.95
C THR A 19 8.56 5.94 -23.58
N LEU A 20 8.56 5.01 -22.65
CA LEU A 20 9.27 5.16 -21.38
C LEU A 20 10.72 4.68 -21.59
N GLU A 21 11.65 5.61 -21.44
CA GLU A 21 13.08 5.29 -21.49
C GLU A 21 13.57 4.98 -20.07
N PHE A 22 13.95 3.73 -19.82
CA PHE A 22 14.56 3.31 -18.57
C PHE A 22 16.06 3.33 -18.70
N ARG A 23 16.74 4.17 -17.91
CA ARG A 23 18.18 4.14 -17.77
C ARG A 23 18.54 3.36 -16.52
N GLY A 24 19.18 2.21 -16.70
CA GLY A 24 19.79 1.49 -15.59
C GLY A 24 20.96 2.29 -15.01
N ILE A 25 21.02 2.35 -13.68
CA ILE A 25 22.19 2.87 -12.97
C ILE A 25 23.04 1.64 -12.62
N CYS A 26 24.27 1.58 -13.17
CA CYS A 26 25.25 0.63 -12.68
C CYS A 26 25.75 1.10 -11.33
N VAL A 27 25.48 0.35 -10.28
CA VAL A 27 26.06 0.57 -8.97
C VAL A 27 27.25 -0.38 -8.84
N ASP A 28 28.40 0.17 -8.51
CA ASP A 28 29.59 -0.62 -8.24
C ASP A 28 29.43 -1.30 -6.89
N ASP A 29 29.27 -2.62 -6.88
CA ASP A 29 29.12 -3.44 -5.67
C ASP A 29 30.37 -3.37 -4.76
N ALA A 30 31.50 -2.88 -5.28
CA ALA A 30 32.74 -2.74 -4.52
C ALA A 30 32.73 -1.58 -3.50
N GLN A 31 31.74 -0.69 -3.53
CA GLN A 31 31.66 0.45 -2.61
C GLN A 31 30.93 0.17 -1.28
N GLY A 32 30.49 -1.05 -1.02
CA GLY A 32 29.60 -1.31 0.08
C GLY A 32 30.11 -2.28 1.14
N GLU A 33 30.90 -1.84 2.13
CA GLU A 33 30.99 -2.56 3.40
C GLU A 33 29.60 -2.74 4.08
N HIS A 34 28.57 -2.04 3.61
CA HIS A 34 27.21 -2.05 4.18
C HIS A 34 26.12 -2.52 3.21
N GLY A 35 26.45 -3.01 2.03
CA GLY A 35 25.48 -3.40 1.02
C GLY A 35 24.64 -2.23 0.49
N LEU A 36 23.94 -2.46 -0.62
CA LEU A 36 22.99 -1.51 -1.16
C LEU A 36 21.75 -1.45 -0.26
N TYR A 37 21.61 -0.37 0.50
CA TYR A 37 20.36 -0.09 1.21
C TYR A 37 19.28 0.27 0.18
N ASN A 38 18.34 -0.65 -0.02
CA ASN A 38 17.16 -0.39 -0.84
C ASN A 38 15.91 -0.41 0.04
N PRO A 39 15.32 0.74 0.36
CA PRO A 39 14.17 0.83 1.26
C PRO A 39 12.90 0.18 0.68
N GLY A 40 12.88 -0.11 -0.61
CA GLY A 40 11.77 -0.80 -1.27
C GLY A 40 11.97 -2.32 -1.43
N ARG A 41 12.98 -2.91 -0.75
CA ARG A 41 13.35 -4.31 -0.92
C ARG A 41 13.66 -4.96 0.42
N GLY A 42 13.28 -6.22 0.59
CA GLY A 42 13.59 -7.02 1.76
C GLY A 42 12.34 -7.58 2.44
N PHE A 43 12.50 -7.96 3.70
CA PHE A 43 11.40 -8.41 4.53
C PHE A 43 10.46 -7.26 4.88
N ARG A 44 9.21 -7.57 5.15
CA ARG A 44 8.22 -6.62 5.62
C ARG A 44 7.61 -7.06 6.95
N LEU A 45 7.26 -6.11 7.78
CA LEU A 45 6.33 -6.33 8.88
C LEU A 45 4.92 -6.47 8.31
N GLU A 46 4.06 -7.23 8.96
CA GLU A 46 2.64 -7.29 8.60
C GLU A 46 1.82 -6.73 9.76
N THR A 47 1.07 -5.68 9.49
CA THR A 47 0.32 -4.93 10.49
C THR A 47 -1.12 -4.70 10.04
N ALA A 48 -2.03 -4.63 10.98
CA ALA A 48 -3.45 -4.42 10.76
C ALA A 48 -3.99 -3.30 11.64
N VAL A 49 -4.65 -2.33 11.03
CA VAL A 49 -5.30 -1.21 11.71
C VAL A 49 -6.79 -1.24 11.43
N ASP A 50 -7.59 -1.29 12.48
CA ASP A 50 -9.02 -1.04 12.39
C ASP A 50 -9.27 0.46 12.51
N VAL A 51 -9.76 1.09 11.44
CA VAL A 51 -9.84 2.55 11.37
C VAL A 51 -10.98 3.15 12.22
N LEU A 52 -11.86 2.32 12.77
CA LEU A 52 -12.97 2.77 13.60
C LEU A 52 -12.83 2.41 15.09
N HIS A 53 -12.06 1.38 15.43
CA HIS A 53 -11.94 0.89 16.80
C HIS A 53 -10.66 1.37 17.48
N GLU A 54 -10.79 2.42 18.30
CA GLU A 54 -9.72 2.98 19.13
C GLU A 54 -9.39 2.16 20.40
N LYS A 55 -9.70 0.87 20.45
CA LYS A 55 -9.37 0.07 21.66
C LYS A 55 -7.87 -0.04 21.90
N ASP A 56 -7.09 0.00 20.83
CA ASP A 56 -5.63 -0.03 20.87
C ASP A 56 -5.08 1.11 20.02
N SER A 57 -3.87 1.58 20.36
CA SER A 57 -3.16 2.54 19.52
C SER A 57 -3.02 2.00 18.09
N PRO A 58 -3.28 2.78 17.04
CA PRO A 58 -3.11 2.34 15.65
C PRO A 58 -1.66 1.97 15.32
N THR A 59 -0.70 2.38 16.15
CA THR A 59 0.74 2.11 15.98
C THR A 59 1.21 0.88 16.74
N LYS A 60 0.43 0.36 17.69
CA LYS A 60 0.85 -0.69 18.64
C LYS A 60 1.52 -1.89 17.98
N GLU A 61 0.87 -2.47 16.98
CA GLU A 61 1.39 -3.66 16.29
C GLU A 61 2.67 -3.33 15.50
N LEU A 62 2.74 -2.14 14.88
CA LEU A 62 3.92 -1.65 14.20
C LEU A 62 5.09 -1.51 15.17
N ASP A 63 4.86 -0.92 16.36
CA ASP A 63 5.88 -0.71 17.39
C ASP A 63 6.40 -2.03 17.95
N GLU A 64 5.50 -2.95 18.28
CA GLU A 64 5.84 -4.28 18.80
C GLU A 64 6.66 -5.10 17.80
N LEU A 65 6.24 -5.13 16.53
CA LEU A 65 6.95 -5.86 15.48
C LEU A 65 8.28 -5.21 15.12
N SER A 66 8.34 -3.88 15.10
CA SER A 66 9.59 -3.15 14.87
C SER A 66 10.62 -3.40 15.97
N ALA A 67 10.19 -3.42 17.22
CA ALA A 67 11.05 -3.77 18.34
C ALA A 67 11.54 -5.23 18.28
N LYS A 68 10.63 -6.14 17.92
CA LYS A 68 10.93 -7.58 17.80
C LYS A 68 11.96 -7.88 16.71
N TYR A 69 11.88 -7.19 15.57
CA TYR A 69 12.72 -7.40 14.38
C TYR A 69 13.72 -6.28 14.13
N MET A 70 14.13 -5.58 15.20
CA MET A 70 15.05 -4.44 15.11
C MET A 70 16.39 -4.80 14.47
N SER A 71 16.92 -6.00 14.72
CA SER A 71 18.17 -6.50 14.15
C SER A 71 18.11 -6.75 12.63
N ASP A 72 16.90 -6.91 12.09
CA ASP A 72 16.72 -7.33 10.69
C ASP A 72 16.62 -6.13 9.74
N SER A 73 16.71 -4.91 10.27
CA SER A 73 16.68 -3.66 9.49
C SER A 73 15.49 -3.56 8.53
N VAL A 74 14.31 -4.02 8.96
CA VAL A 74 13.12 -4.05 8.13
C VAL A 74 12.62 -2.64 7.83
N SER A 75 12.55 -2.29 6.55
CA SER A 75 12.16 -0.96 6.07
C SER A 75 10.74 -0.90 5.49
N LEU A 76 10.03 -2.02 5.44
CA LEU A 76 8.71 -2.13 4.85
C LEU A 76 7.68 -2.62 5.86
N ALA A 77 6.47 -2.08 5.79
CA ALA A 77 5.31 -2.60 6.49
C ALA A 77 4.18 -2.90 5.48
N GLN A 78 3.70 -4.14 5.47
CA GLN A 78 2.43 -4.50 4.85
C GLN A 78 1.33 -3.97 5.77
N SER A 79 0.67 -2.91 5.36
CA SER A 79 -0.26 -2.15 6.19
C SER A 79 -1.69 -2.39 5.72
N TYR A 80 -2.44 -3.16 6.49
CA TYR A 80 -3.86 -3.38 6.24
C TYR A 80 -4.68 -2.33 7.00
N PHE A 81 -5.47 -1.55 6.30
CA PHE A 81 -6.49 -0.69 6.90
C PHE A 81 -7.86 -1.31 6.69
N TYR A 82 -8.47 -1.73 7.79
CA TYR A 82 -9.80 -2.36 7.77
C TYR A 82 -10.91 -1.34 7.97
N LEU A 83 -11.81 -1.30 6.97
CA LEU A 83 -13.00 -0.45 6.91
C LEU A 83 -14.27 -1.24 7.28
N THR A 84 -14.13 -2.31 8.05
CA THR A 84 -15.18 -3.29 8.33
C THR A 84 -16.48 -2.65 8.84
N TYR A 85 -16.36 -1.72 9.75
CA TYR A 85 -17.52 -1.06 10.38
C TYR A 85 -18.00 0.18 9.61
N LEU A 86 -17.43 0.43 8.44
CA LEU A 86 -17.81 1.56 7.57
C LEU A 86 -18.58 1.12 6.33
N ILE A 87 -19.06 -0.13 6.32
CA ILE A 87 -19.98 -0.61 5.27
C ILE A 87 -21.29 0.14 5.44
N GLY A 88 -21.74 0.86 4.40
CA GLY A 88 -22.92 1.72 4.43
C GLY A 88 -22.67 3.14 4.94
N GLU A 89 -21.47 3.44 5.43
CA GLU A 89 -21.09 4.74 5.97
C GLU A 89 -20.01 5.41 5.10
N LYS A 90 -19.78 6.69 5.32
CA LYS A 90 -18.62 7.42 4.75
C LYS A 90 -17.43 7.34 5.69
N LEU A 91 -16.25 7.68 5.20
CA LEU A 91 -15.10 7.94 6.05
C LEU A 91 -15.26 9.29 6.76
N PHE A 92 -15.02 9.30 8.08
CA PHE A 92 -15.07 10.48 8.93
C PHE A 92 -13.66 10.98 9.22
N GLU A 93 -13.56 12.21 9.71
CA GLU A 93 -12.26 12.82 10.03
C GLU A 93 -11.44 12.01 11.05
N GLU A 94 -12.10 11.36 12.00
CA GLU A 94 -11.44 10.49 12.99
C GLU A 94 -10.77 9.29 12.36
N ASN A 95 -11.36 8.70 11.30
CA ASN A 95 -10.75 7.59 10.58
C ASN A 95 -9.45 8.03 9.90
N PHE A 96 -9.45 9.22 9.31
CA PHE A 96 -8.23 9.81 8.72
C PHE A 96 -7.19 10.15 9.78
N ARG A 97 -7.59 10.59 10.99
CA ARG A 97 -6.65 10.81 12.10
C ARG A 97 -6.00 9.52 12.56
N THR A 98 -6.76 8.45 12.68
CA THR A 98 -6.25 7.11 13.03
C THR A 98 -5.24 6.62 12.00
N MET A 99 -5.58 6.71 10.71
CA MET A 99 -4.67 6.34 9.62
C MET A 99 -3.42 7.24 9.59
N GLN A 100 -3.58 8.55 9.83
CA GLN A 100 -2.45 9.48 9.83
C GLN A 100 -1.48 9.20 10.96
N ALA A 101 -1.97 8.89 12.17
CA ALA A 101 -1.11 8.52 13.29
C ALA A 101 -0.22 7.31 12.95
N TYR A 102 -0.76 6.34 12.24
CA TYR A 102 0.03 5.20 11.75
C TYR A 102 1.08 5.62 10.72
N PHE A 103 0.75 6.51 9.77
CA PHE A 103 1.71 7.01 8.79
C PHE A 103 2.80 7.88 9.41
N ASP A 104 2.45 8.68 10.42
CA ASP A 104 3.43 9.47 11.17
C ASP A 104 4.44 8.56 11.87
N GLU A 105 3.97 7.42 12.40
CA GLU A 105 4.86 6.43 13.01
C GLU A 105 5.71 5.67 11.99
N LEU A 106 5.18 5.33 10.82
CA LEU A 106 5.99 4.80 9.71
C LEU A 106 7.15 5.75 9.36
N GLN A 107 6.86 7.05 9.31
CA GLN A 107 7.86 8.08 9.04
C GLN A 107 8.91 8.14 10.15
N ASN A 108 8.49 8.14 11.41
CA ASN A 108 9.38 8.14 12.56
C ASN A 108 10.34 6.94 12.56
N GLN A 109 9.85 5.79 12.12
CA GLN A 109 10.62 4.56 12.05
C GLN A 109 11.38 4.37 10.72
N GLY A 110 11.30 5.32 9.80
CA GLY A 110 11.97 5.24 8.48
C GLY A 110 11.44 4.12 7.59
N LYS A 111 10.16 3.76 7.72
CA LYS A 111 9.53 2.68 6.98
C LYS A 111 8.59 3.19 5.90
N LYS A 112 8.33 2.33 4.90
CA LYS A 112 7.32 2.57 3.86
C LYS A 112 6.23 1.52 3.88
N ALA A 113 5.03 1.92 3.48
CA ALA A 113 3.86 1.05 3.43
C ALA A 113 3.76 0.31 2.09
N VAL A 114 3.49 -0.99 2.18
CA VAL A 114 2.77 -1.76 1.16
C VAL A 114 1.32 -1.75 1.61
N LEU A 115 0.53 -0.84 1.08
CA LEU A 115 -0.77 -0.45 1.63
C LEU A 115 -1.91 -1.26 1.03
N ARG A 116 -2.84 -1.69 1.87
CA ARG A 116 -4.08 -2.34 1.44
C ARG A 116 -5.25 -1.87 2.29
N PHE A 117 -6.37 -1.56 1.64
CA PHE A 117 -7.65 -1.36 2.30
C PHE A 117 -8.53 -2.59 2.11
N ALA A 118 -9.28 -2.98 3.14
CA ALA A 118 -10.21 -4.10 3.08
C ALA A 118 -11.39 -3.86 4.02
N TYR A 119 -12.51 -4.53 3.73
CA TYR A 119 -13.68 -4.51 4.63
C TYR A 119 -13.76 -5.79 5.47
N GLU A 120 -13.13 -6.87 5.04
CA GLU A 120 -13.22 -8.17 5.68
C GLU A 120 -11.86 -8.58 6.26
N ARG A 121 -11.85 -8.88 7.58
CA ARG A 121 -10.66 -9.29 8.31
C ARG A 121 -10.50 -10.80 8.40
N ASP A 122 -11.55 -11.54 8.15
CA ASP A 122 -11.55 -12.98 8.31
C ASP A 122 -12.03 -13.72 7.05
N PHE A 123 -11.73 -15.01 7.04
CA PHE A 123 -12.01 -15.91 5.92
C PHE A 123 -13.49 -16.23 5.72
N MET A 124 -14.36 -15.79 6.62
CA MET A 124 -15.69 -16.37 6.73
C MET A 124 -16.76 -15.66 5.92
N GLY A 125 -16.42 -14.57 5.21
CA GLY A 125 -17.44 -13.81 4.46
C GLY A 125 -18.65 -13.50 5.35
N ARG A 126 -18.40 -13.11 6.60
CA ARG A 126 -19.43 -12.99 7.64
C ARG A 126 -20.32 -11.79 7.47
N SER A 127 -19.95 -10.88 6.61
CA SER A 127 -20.86 -9.82 6.26
C SER A 127 -21.78 -10.33 5.15
N PRO A 128 -23.06 -10.61 5.42
CA PRO A 128 -24.01 -10.97 4.38
C PRO A 128 -24.23 -9.80 3.41
N ILE A 129 -23.64 -8.65 3.71
CA ILE A 129 -23.73 -7.42 2.93
C ILE A 129 -22.30 -6.91 2.78
N GLY A 130 -21.62 -7.32 1.72
CA GLY A 130 -20.37 -6.70 1.30
C GLY A 130 -20.59 -5.25 0.85
N PRO A 131 -19.52 -4.46 0.68
CA PRO A 131 -19.62 -3.11 0.15
C PRO A 131 -20.15 -3.15 -1.28
N THR A 132 -21.00 -2.19 -1.63
CA THR A 132 -21.40 -2.00 -3.03
C THR A 132 -20.26 -1.35 -3.82
N SER A 133 -20.26 -1.52 -5.14
CA SER A 133 -19.29 -0.85 -6.01
C SER A 133 -19.31 0.67 -5.85
N GLU A 134 -20.51 1.25 -5.66
CA GLU A 134 -20.67 2.69 -5.41
C GLU A 134 -19.97 3.10 -4.11
N GLN A 135 -20.15 2.33 -3.04
CA GLN A 135 -19.50 2.60 -1.77
C GLN A 135 -17.97 2.52 -1.87
N ILE A 136 -17.45 1.50 -2.56
CA ILE A 136 -16.01 1.36 -2.78
C ILE A 136 -15.48 2.60 -3.51
N LEU A 137 -16.15 3.04 -4.59
CA LEU A 137 -15.75 4.23 -5.34
C LEU A 137 -15.78 5.49 -4.48
N ASN A 138 -16.83 5.67 -3.67
CA ASN A 138 -16.96 6.81 -2.75
C ASN A 138 -15.83 6.81 -1.71
N HIS A 139 -15.47 5.65 -1.14
CA HIS A 139 -14.34 5.57 -0.22
C HIS A 139 -13.00 5.85 -0.91
N LEU A 140 -12.80 5.36 -2.13
CA LEU A 140 -11.60 5.67 -2.91
C LEU A 140 -11.46 7.17 -3.20
N ASP A 141 -12.56 7.85 -3.54
CA ASP A 141 -12.56 9.30 -3.73
C ASP A 141 -12.22 10.06 -2.44
N GLN A 142 -12.73 9.60 -1.28
CA GLN A 142 -12.39 10.17 0.02
C GLN A 142 -10.92 9.89 0.43
N LEU A 143 -10.40 8.71 0.09
CA LEU A 143 -9.01 8.32 0.40
C LEU A 143 -7.99 9.04 -0.49
N LYS A 144 -8.36 9.47 -1.69
CA LYS A 144 -7.44 10.07 -2.66
C LYS A 144 -6.59 11.21 -2.08
N PRO A 145 -7.15 12.26 -1.43
CA PRO A 145 -6.33 13.34 -0.86
C PRO A 145 -5.43 12.85 0.28
N PHE A 146 -5.84 11.86 1.04
CA PHE A 146 -5.04 11.25 2.08
C PHE A 146 -3.83 10.49 1.49
N LEU A 147 -4.05 9.72 0.43
CA LEU A 147 -2.98 9.00 -0.28
C LEU A 147 -1.99 9.97 -0.91
N GLU A 148 -2.47 11.04 -1.54
CA GLU A 148 -1.62 12.09 -2.12
C GLU A 148 -0.75 12.79 -1.06
N LYS A 149 -1.31 13.06 0.13
CA LYS A 149 -0.57 13.64 1.25
C LYS A 149 0.58 12.74 1.72
N ASN A 150 0.37 11.43 1.74
CA ASN A 150 1.29 10.44 2.28
C ASN A 150 2.08 9.66 1.21
N LYS A 151 2.04 10.10 -0.05
CA LYS A 151 2.62 9.37 -1.20
C LYS A 151 4.08 8.97 -1.02
N ASP A 152 4.87 9.79 -0.33
CA ASP A 152 6.30 9.53 -0.14
C ASP A 152 6.56 8.36 0.85
N LEU A 153 5.56 8.01 1.67
CA LEU A 153 5.59 6.87 2.58
C LEU A 153 4.95 5.61 1.99
N ILE A 154 4.30 5.72 0.84
CA ILE A 154 3.62 4.61 0.18
C ILE A 154 4.51 4.06 -0.94
N LEU A 155 4.97 2.82 -0.79
CA LEU A 155 5.70 2.13 -1.84
C LEU A 155 4.76 1.67 -2.95
N VAL A 156 3.62 1.09 -2.55
CA VAL A 156 2.58 0.59 -3.44
C VAL A 156 1.25 0.52 -2.72
N VAL A 157 0.17 0.78 -3.45
CA VAL A 157 -1.20 0.46 -3.02
C VAL A 157 -1.61 -0.82 -3.74
N GLN A 158 -1.90 -1.86 -2.96
CA GLN A 158 -2.39 -3.11 -3.51
C GLN A 158 -3.87 -2.98 -3.87
N ALA A 159 -4.30 -3.68 -4.92
CA ALA A 159 -5.70 -3.84 -5.22
C ALA A 159 -6.37 -4.58 -4.04
N GLY A 160 -7.23 -3.87 -3.33
CA GLY A 160 -7.87 -4.33 -2.12
C GLY A 160 -9.39 -4.28 -2.22
N MET A 161 -10.05 -3.90 -1.14
CA MET A 161 -11.49 -3.60 -1.01
C MET A 161 -12.41 -4.82 -1.08
N ILE A 162 -12.16 -5.81 -1.92
CA ILE A 162 -13.09 -6.89 -2.23
C ILE A 162 -12.62 -8.20 -1.62
N GLY A 163 -13.53 -8.89 -0.91
CA GLY A 163 -13.32 -10.22 -0.36
C GLY A 163 -12.47 -10.27 0.89
N ALA A 164 -12.19 -11.48 1.34
CA ALA A 164 -11.39 -11.71 2.54
C ALA A 164 -10.02 -11.01 2.43
N TRP A 165 -9.67 -10.23 3.42
CA TRP A 165 -8.45 -9.39 3.47
C TRP A 165 -8.25 -8.46 2.26
N GLY A 166 -9.29 -8.23 1.45
CA GLY A 166 -9.17 -7.51 0.19
C GLY A 166 -8.42 -8.30 -0.89
N GLU A 167 -8.49 -9.63 -0.89
CA GLU A 167 -7.75 -10.50 -1.80
C GLU A 167 -8.59 -11.06 -2.95
N TRP A 168 -9.74 -10.51 -3.18
CA TRP A 168 -10.63 -10.80 -4.31
C TRP A 168 -11.14 -12.25 -4.35
N HIS A 169 -11.25 -12.89 -3.18
CA HIS A 169 -11.87 -14.19 -3.01
C HIS A 169 -12.82 -14.21 -1.82
N SER A 170 -13.69 -15.22 -1.74
CA SER A 170 -14.64 -15.40 -0.62
C SER A 170 -15.49 -14.16 -0.34
N SER A 171 -15.78 -13.35 -1.36
CA SER A 171 -16.75 -12.26 -1.23
C SER A 171 -18.17 -12.80 -1.51
N VAL A 172 -19.17 -12.15 -0.92
CA VAL A 172 -20.59 -12.43 -1.13
C VAL A 172 -21.11 -11.61 -2.30
#